data_facda9471dd0b005d34318117bfb339e
#
_entry.id   facda9471dd0b005d34318117bfb339e
#
_cell.length_a   1.000
_cell.length_b   1.000
_cell.length_c   1.000
_cell.angle_alpha   90.00
_cell.angle_beta   90.00
_cell.angle_gamma   90.00
#
_symmetry.space_group_name_H-M   'P 1'
#
loop_
_entity.id
_entity.type
_entity.pdbx_description
1 polymer ?
#
loop_
_entity_poly.entity_id
_entity_poly.type
_entity_poly.pdbx_seq_one_letter_code
_entity_poly.pdbx_strand_id
1 'polypeptide(L)'
;MARYTGPSTKIARKFGEAIFGADKAFEKRNYPPGQHGMAKKRGKKSEYAVQLMEKQKAKYSYGILEKQFRNLFKKAAASKGVTGEILLQLCEARLDNVVFRMGIASSRRAARQIVSHRHITVNGELVNIPSYHLKPGDVVAVREKSKSLESIERSLSNSSHVYEWITWNNDTKSGTFVSVPARLQIPENIKEQLIVELYNK
;
A
#
# COMPACT_ATOMS: atom_id res chain seq x y z
N MET A 1 -12.70 -11.08 -0.89
CA MET A 1 -11.78 -10.75 0.23
C MET A 1 -12.22 -9.43 0.88
N ALA A 2 -12.32 -9.39 2.21
CA ALA A 2 -12.77 -8.20 2.94
C ALA A 2 -11.79 -7.03 2.77
N ARG A 3 -12.30 -5.82 2.59
CA ARG A 3 -11.54 -4.58 2.40
C ARG A 3 -12.28 -3.39 3.02
N TYR A 4 -11.58 -2.29 3.22
CA TYR A 4 -12.22 -1.03 3.56
C TYR A 4 -12.94 -0.45 2.34
N THR A 5 -14.24 -0.25 2.43
CA THR A 5 -15.09 0.28 1.35
C THR A 5 -15.62 1.68 1.65
N GLY A 6 -15.32 2.24 2.82
CA GLY A 6 -15.76 3.56 3.23
C GLY A 6 -15.05 4.72 2.48
N PRO A 7 -15.44 5.97 2.79
CA PRO A 7 -14.96 7.16 2.10
C PRO A 7 -13.46 7.41 2.35
N SER A 8 -12.67 7.51 1.27
CA SER A 8 -11.21 7.74 1.32
C SER A 8 -10.86 9.14 1.83
N THR A 9 -11.49 10.17 1.31
CA THR A 9 -11.25 11.57 1.70
C THR A 9 -11.47 11.80 3.20
N LYS A 10 -12.48 11.14 3.81
CA LYS A 10 -12.72 11.24 5.25
C LYS A 10 -11.52 10.71 6.05
N ILE A 11 -10.91 9.63 5.59
CA ILE A 11 -9.73 9.03 6.22
C ILE A 11 -8.49 9.91 5.98
N ALA A 12 -8.25 10.38 4.75
CA ALA A 12 -7.16 11.30 4.43
C ALA A 12 -7.22 12.56 5.32
N ARG A 13 -8.39 13.18 5.44
CA ARG A 13 -8.63 14.33 6.33
C ARG A 13 -8.37 14.06 7.80
N LYS A 14 -8.62 12.82 8.28
CA LYS A 14 -8.33 12.43 9.66
C LYS A 14 -6.82 12.43 9.95
N PHE A 15 -6.02 12.04 8.96
CA PHE A 15 -4.55 12.00 9.08
C PHE A 15 -3.89 13.33 8.67
N GLY A 16 -4.58 14.18 7.92
CA GLY A 16 -4.03 15.41 7.36
C GLY A 16 -3.09 15.17 6.17
N GLU A 17 -3.16 13.99 5.56
CA GLU A 17 -2.31 13.59 4.45
C GLU A 17 -3.13 12.83 3.39
N ALA A 18 -2.82 13.02 2.12
CA ALA A 18 -3.48 12.35 0.99
C ALA A 18 -2.96 10.92 0.79
N ILE A 19 -3.16 10.05 1.78
CA ILE A 19 -2.61 8.68 1.84
C ILE A 19 -3.12 7.74 0.72
N PHE A 20 -4.14 8.11 -0.02
CA PHE A 20 -4.71 7.32 -1.11
C PHE A 20 -4.32 7.84 -2.51
N GLY A 21 -3.44 8.83 -2.58
CA GLY A 21 -3.07 9.57 -3.79
C GLY A 21 -3.76 10.93 -3.87
N ALA A 22 -3.60 11.63 -5.00
CA ALA A 22 -4.17 12.95 -5.24
C ALA A 22 -5.70 12.95 -5.06
N ASP A 23 -6.22 13.90 -4.27
CA ASP A 23 -7.64 14.02 -3.96
C ASP A 23 -8.03 15.51 -3.89
N LYS A 24 -8.69 15.98 -4.95
CA LYS A 24 -9.18 17.39 -5.06
C LYS A 24 -10.11 17.78 -3.90
N ALA A 25 -10.87 16.82 -3.36
CA ALA A 25 -11.76 17.08 -2.23
C ALA A 25 -10.99 17.24 -0.92
N PHE A 26 -9.86 16.54 -0.77
CA PHE A 26 -8.93 16.72 0.35
C PHE A 26 -8.23 18.09 0.27
N GLU A 27 -7.76 18.49 -0.90
CA GLU A 27 -7.10 19.80 -1.11
C GLU A 27 -8.01 20.96 -0.73
N LYS A 28 -9.31 20.89 -1.11
CA LYS A 28 -10.30 21.90 -0.73
C LYS A 28 -10.64 21.93 0.76
N ARG A 29 -10.54 20.76 1.45
CA ARG A 29 -10.95 20.61 2.85
C ARG A 29 -9.96 19.72 3.60
N ASN A 30 -8.77 20.24 3.88
CA ASN A 30 -7.68 19.51 4.55
C ASN A 30 -7.81 19.41 6.10
N TYR A 31 -8.87 19.96 6.68
CA TYR A 31 -9.14 19.89 8.11
C TYR A 31 -9.84 18.58 8.50
N PRO A 32 -9.75 18.13 9.77
CA PRO A 32 -10.39 16.92 10.26
C PRO A 32 -11.88 16.85 9.93
N PRO A 33 -12.43 15.66 9.64
CA PRO A 33 -13.85 15.51 9.33
C PRO A 33 -14.72 15.69 10.58
N GLY A 34 -15.98 16.05 10.34
CA GLY A 34 -17.00 16.20 11.39
C GLY A 34 -17.37 17.66 11.67
N GLN A 35 -18.42 17.84 12.49
CA GLN A 35 -19.02 19.14 12.81
C GLN A 35 -18.00 20.09 13.47
N HIS A 36 -17.10 19.56 14.30
CA HIS A 36 -16.06 20.31 15.00
C HIS A 36 -14.68 20.25 14.32
N GLY A 37 -14.63 19.88 13.03
CA GLY A 37 -13.36 19.69 12.31
C GLY A 37 -12.50 20.95 12.23
N MET A 38 -13.12 22.14 12.13
CA MET A 38 -12.45 23.42 12.08
C MET A 38 -12.09 23.99 13.46
N ALA A 39 -12.70 23.48 14.53
CA ALA A 39 -12.42 23.96 15.88
C ALA A 39 -10.99 23.60 16.30
N LYS A 40 -10.26 24.57 16.87
CA LYS A 40 -8.92 24.32 17.42
C LYS A 40 -9.02 23.33 18.59
N LYS A 41 -8.38 22.17 18.46
CA LYS A 41 -8.27 21.21 19.56
C LYS A 41 -7.29 21.76 20.60
N ARG A 42 -7.77 22.02 21.82
CA ARG A 42 -6.99 22.57 22.93
C ARG A 42 -6.07 21.54 23.63
N GLY A 43 -6.29 20.25 23.44
CA GLY A 43 -5.52 19.20 24.13
C GLY A 43 -4.37 18.63 23.29
N LYS A 44 -3.24 18.30 23.94
CA LYS A 44 -2.17 17.50 23.34
C LYS A 44 -2.70 16.08 23.12
N LYS A 45 -2.33 15.44 22.01
CA LYS A 45 -2.63 14.03 21.77
C LYS A 45 -1.83 13.19 22.77
N SER A 46 -2.47 12.20 23.38
CA SER A 46 -1.75 11.22 24.20
C SER A 46 -0.77 10.42 23.33
N GLU A 47 0.27 9.88 23.91
CA GLU A 47 1.24 9.02 23.24
C GLU A 47 0.54 7.84 22.54
N TYR A 48 -0.35 7.16 23.25
CA TYR A 48 -1.18 6.10 22.66
C TYR A 48 -1.94 6.55 21.40
N ALA A 49 -2.53 7.74 21.43
CA ALA A 49 -3.26 8.27 20.26
C ALA A 49 -2.34 8.52 19.07
N VAL A 50 -1.10 8.96 19.29
CA VAL A 50 -0.09 9.17 18.25
C VAL A 50 0.32 7.83 17.64
N GLN A 51 0.67 6.85 18.46
CA GLN A 51 1.03 5.49 18.05
C GLN A 51 -0.10 4.81 17.28
N LEU A 52 -1.34 4.93 17.78
CA LEU A 52 -2.52 4.39 17.11
C LEU A 52 -2.76 5.06 15.74
N MET A 53 -2.55 6.36 15.63
CA MET A 53 -2.70 7.08 14.36
C MET A 53 -1.70 6.57 13.32
N GLU A 54 -0.43 6.39 13.67
CA GLU A 54 0.58 5.87 12.74
C GLU A 54 0.26 4.44 12.28
N LYS A 55 -0.14 3.57 13.21
CA LYS A 55 -0.62 2.22 12.84
C LYS A 55 -1.79 2.28 11.86
N GLN A 56 -2.79 3.10 12.15
CA GLN A 56 -3.97 3.22 11.28
C GLN A 56 -3.60 3.84 9.92
N LYS A 57 -2.68 4.81 9.89
CA LYS A 57 -2.16 5.41 8.67
C LYS A 57 -1.52 4.33 7.78
N ALA A 58 -0.57 3.55 8.31
CA ALA A 58 0.06 2.44 7.59
C ALA A 58 -0.98 1.45 7.05
N LYS A 59 -1.90 1.01 7.90
CA LYS A 59 -2.95 0.07 7.54
C LYS A 59 -3.84 0.57 6.39
N TYR A 60 -4.23 1.84 6.40
CA TYR A 60 -5.07 2.41 5.35
C TYR A 60 -4.28 2.67 4.06
N SER A 61 -3.03 3.11 4.14
CA SER A 61 -2.16 3.31 2.98
C SER A 61 -2.01 2.03 2.15
N TYR A 62 -1.73 0.91 2.82
CA TYR A 62 -1.61 -0.40 2.16
C TYR A 62 -2.94 -1.13 1.95
N GLY A 63 -4.07 -0.59 2.44
CA GLY A 63 -5.38 -1.22 2.30
C GLY A 63 -5.52 -2.56 3.03
N ILE A 64 -4.76 -2.77 4.11
CA ILE A 64 -4.72 -4.01 4.90
C ILE A 64 -5.70 -3.90 6.08
N LEU A 65 -6.40 -4.98 6.40
CA LEU A 65 -7.27 -5.06 7.58
C LEU A 65 -6.47 -5.40 8.85
N GLU A 66 -7.00 -5.03 10.02
CA GLU A 66 -6.32 -5.14 11.32
C GLU A 66 -5.77 -6.55 11.60
N LYS A 67 -6.58 -7.60 11.39
CA LYS A 67 -6.15 -8.98 11.62
C LYS A 67 -4.94 -9.35 10.76
N GLN A 68 -4.97 -8.98 9.48
CA GLN A 68 -3.85 -9.26 8.55
C GLN A 68 -2.61 -8.43 8.91
N PHE A 69 -2.78 -7.16 9.26
CA PHE A 69 -1.68 -6.29 9.65
C PHE A 69 -1.00 -6.80 10.93
N ARG A 70 -1.78 -7.23 11.92
CA ARG A 70 -1.26 -7.86 13.14
C ARG A 70 -0.50 -9.16 12.85
N ASN A 71 -0.97 -9.97 11.89
CA ASN A 71 -0.26 -11.18 11.48
C ASN A 71 1.07 -10.86 10.78
N LEU A 72 1.12 -9.79 9.96
CA LEU A 72 2.38 -9.31 9.37
C LEU A 72 3.34 -8.81 10.44
N PHE A 73 2.85 -8.09 11.44
CA PHE A 73 3.66 -7.65 12.58
C PHE A 73 4.25 -8.84 13.34
N LYS A 74 3.47 -9.87 13.64
CA LYS A 74 3.97 -11.09 14.29
C LYS A 74 5.07 -11.78 13.48
N LYS A 75 4.93 -11.83 12.14
CA LYS A 75 5.97 -12.37 11.25
C LYS A 75 7.22 -11.50 11.27
N ALA A 76 7.07 -10.18 11.24
CA ALA A 76 8.19 -9.24 11.32
C ALA A 76 8.93 -9.37 12.66
N ALA A 77 8.22 -9.47 13.77
CA ALA A 77 8.81 -9.63 15.10
C ALA A 77 9.55 -10.97 15.29
N ALA A 78 9.13 -12.02 14.59
CA ALA A 78 9.81 -13.32 14.59
C ALA A 78 11.04 -13.38 13.66
N SER A 79 11.22 -12.38 12.80
CA SER A 79 12.34 -12.33 11.84
C SER A 79 13.55 -11.61 12.46
N LYS A 80 14.76 -11.96 12.02
CA LYS A 80 15.98 -11.28 12.45
C LYS A 80 16.09 -9.89 11.80
N GLY A 81 16.26 -8.85 12.57
CA GLY A 81 16.43 -7.46 12.09
C GLY A 81 15.53 -6.46 12.77
N VAL A 82 15.40 -5.26 12.21
CA VAL A 82 14.55 -4.19 12.74
C VAL A 82 13.10 -4.47 12.41
N THR A 83 12.29 -4.80 13.41
CA THR A 83 10.88 -5.23 13.25
C THR A 83 10.04 -4.25 12.41
N GLY A 84 10.25 -2.94 12.62
CA GLY A 84 9.51 -1.91 11.89
C GLY A 84 9.81 -1.89 10.39
N GLU A 85 11.09 -2.01 10.03
CA GLU A 85 11.51 -2.07 8.62
C GLU A 85 10.99 -3.34 7.95
N ILE A 86 11.15 -4.50 8.60
CA ILE A 86 10.66 -5.78 8.08
C ILE A 86 9.14 -5.75 7.89
N LEU A 87 8.40 -5.11 8.81
CA LEU A 87 6.96 -4.95 8.65
C LEU A 87 6.60 -4.19 7.35
N LEU A 88 7.28 -3.08 7.07
CA LEU A 88 7.07 -2.31 5.85
C LEU A 88 7.51 -3.10 4.60
N GLN A 89 8.62 -3.81 4.67
CA GLN A 89 9.10 -4.70 3.62
C GLN A 89 8.07 -5.78 3.28
N LEU A 90 7.47 -6.42 4.30
CA LEU A 90 6.39 -7.40 4.11
C LEU A 90 5.13 -6.76 3.49
N CYS A 91 4.85 -5.50 3.79
CA CYS A 91 3.75 -4.77 3.15
C CYS A 91 4.07 -4.45 1.68
N GLU A 92 5.32 -4.08 1.36
CA GLU A 92 5.76 -3.80 -0.01
C GLU A 92 5.84 -5.06 -0.88
N ALA A 93 6.24 -6.21 -0.34
CA ALA A 93 6.34 -7.48 -1.06
C ALA A 93 4.98 -8.13 -1.39
N ARG A 94 3.86 -7.50 -1.05
CA ARG A 94 2.53 -8.01 -1.40
C ARG A 94 2.22 -7.78 -2.88
N LEU A 95 1.61 -8.77 -3.52
CA LEU A 95 1.27 -8.71 -4.95
C LEU A 95 0.39 -7.49 -5.30
N ASP A 96 -0.63 -7.17 -4.48
CA ASP A 96 -1.48 -6.00 -4.72
C ASP A 96 -0.67 -4.68 -4.70
N ASN A 97 0.33 -4.60 -3.82
CA ASN A 97 1.18 -3.42 -3.75
C ASN A 97 2.21 -3.37 -4.88
N VAL A 98 2.87 -4.50 -5.22
CA VAL A 98 3.82 -4.55 -6.33
C VAL A 98 3.15 -4.20 -7.66
N VAL A 99 1.93 -4.71 -7.92
CA VAL A 99 1.13 -4.35 -9.11
C VAL A 99 0.85 -2.84 -9.16
N PHE A 100 0.60 -2.21 -8.02
CA PHE A 100 0.48 -0.74 -7.93
C PHE A 100 1.81 -0.04 -8.22
N ARG A 101 2.92 -0.52 -7.63
CA ARG A 101 4.27 0.05 -7.83
C ARG A 101 4.75 -0.08 -9.28
N MET A 102 4.40 -1.14 -9.97
CA MET A 102 4.67 -1.33 -11.40
C MET A 102 3.83 -0.41 -12.31
N GLY A 103 2.88 0.35 -11.75
CA GLY A 103 2.03 1.25 -12.53
C GLY A 103 0.89 0.57 -13.30
N ILE A 104 0.69 -0.74 -13.14
CA ILE A 104 -0.42 -1.49 -13.78
C ILE A 104 -1.79 -0.96 -13.33
N ALA A 105 -1.83 -0.35 -12.14
CA ALA A 105 -3.03 0.22 -11.58
C ALA A 105 -2.77 1.62 -10.99
N SER A 106 -3.72 2.53 -11.15
CA SER A 106 -3.66 3.90 -10.65
C SER A 106 -3.76 4.02 -9.11
N SER A 107 -4.18 2.97 -8.44
CA SER A 107 -4.28 2.94 -6.97
C SER A 107 -4.16 1.52 -6.43
N ARG A 108 -3.77 1.38 -5.15
CA ARG A 108 -3.73 0.07 -4.47
C ARG A 108 -5.09 -0.65 -4.45
N ARG A 109 -6.19 0.11 -4.46
CA ARG A 109 -7.55 -0.47 -4.56
C ARG A 109 -7.81 -1.06 -5.94
N ALA A 110 -7.42 -0.35 -7.00
CA ALA A 110 -7.50 -0.84 -8.37
C ALA A 110 -6.57 -2.05 -8.58
N ALA A 111 -5.33 -1.99 -8.10
CA ALA A 111 -4.39 -3.10 -8.14
C ALA A 111 -4.97 -4.37 -7.50
N ARG A 112 -5.56 -4.22 -6.31
CA ARG A 112 -6.23 -5.33 -5.63
C ARG A 112 -7.39 -5.92 -6.43
N GLN A 113 -8.15 -5.10 -7.13
CA GLN A 113 -9.24 -5.54 -8.01
C GLN A 113 -8.69 -6.30 -9.21
N ILE A 114 -7.67 -5.78 -9.88
CA ILE A 114 -7.00 -6.40 -11.02
C ILE A 114 -6.48 -7.79 -10.64
N VAL A 115 -5.79 -7.94 -9.51
CA VAL A 115 -5.32 -9.24 -9.01
C VAL A 115 -6.49 -10.18 -8.73
N SER A 116 -7.51 -9.72 -7.99
CA SER A 116 -8.67 -10.55 -7.62
C SER A 116 -9.48 -11.01 -8.84
N HIS A 117 -9.49 -10.22 -9.91
CA HIS A 117 -10.17 -10.52 -11.18
C HIS A 117 -9.33 -11.38 -12.13
N ARG A 118 -8.19 -11.91 -11.66
CA ARG A 118 -7.34 -12.85 -12.41
C ARG A 118 -6.70 -12.25 -13.66
N HIS A 119 -6.30 -10.98 -13.61
CA HIS A 119 -5.60 -10.31 -14.71
C HIS A 119 -4.07 -10.39 -14.58
N ILE A 120 -3.55 -10.94 -13.48
CA ILE A 120 -2.12 -11.00 -13.16
C ILE A 120 -1.64 -12.45 -13.11
N THR A 121 -0.44 -12.66 -13.62
CA THR A 121 0.32 -13.92 -13.48
C THR A 121 1.61 -13.65 -12.71
N VAL A 122 2.07 -14.64 -11.96
CA VAL A 122 3.37 -14.65 -11.28
C VAL A 122 4.12 -15.88 -11.75
N ASN A 123 5.31 -15.70 -12.29
CA ASN A 123 6.14 -16.78 -12.89
C ASN A 123 5.36 -17.62 -13.92
N GLY A 124 4.47 -16.99 -14.69
CA GLY A 124 3.61 -17.65 -15.67
C GLY A 124 2.30 -18.24 -15.11
N GLU A 125 2.18 -18.42 -13.81
CA GLU A 125 0.99 -18.95 -13.17
C GLU A 125 -0.02 -17.86 -12.80
N LEU A 126 -1.31 -18.16 -12.94
CA LEU A 126 -2.38 -17.21 -12.63
C LEU A 126 -2.59 -17.11 -11.12
N VAL A 127 -2.39 -15.92 -10.56
CA VAL A 127 -2.56 -15.65 -9.13
C VAL A 127 -3.68 -14.65 -8.90
N ASN A 128 -4.69 -15.04 -8.10
CA ASN A 128 -5.84 -14.20 -7.74
C ASN A 128 -5.86 -13.79 -6.26
N ILE A 129 -4.74 -13.95 -5.56
CA ILE A 129 -4.60 -13.66 -4.14
C ILE A 129 -3.83 -12.34 -3.96
N PRO A 130 -4.47 -11.20 -3.64
CA PRO A 130 -3.78 -9.92 -3.47
C PRO A 130 -2.74 -9.90 -2.34
N SER A 131 -2.89 -10.77 -1.36
CA SER A 131 -1.95 -10.91 -0.25
C SER A 131 -0.81 -11.89 -0.52
N TYR A 132 -0.67 -12.38 -1.74
CA TYR A 132 0.47 -13.21 -2.14
C TYR A 132 1.77 -12.44 -1.91
N HIS A 133 2.74 -13.06 -1.26
CA HIS A 133 4.05 -12.46 -1.00
C HIS A 133 5.03 -12.87 -2.09
N LEU A 134 5.52 -11.87 -2.80
CA LEU A 134 6.55 -12.05 -3.82
C LEU A 134 7.93 -12.22 -3.16
N LYS A 135 8.75 -13.00 -3.80
CA LYS A 135 10.17 -13.18 -3.46
C LYS A 135 11.04 -12.46 -4.48
N PRO A 136 12.26 -12.04 -4.10
CA PRO A 136 13.23 -11.53 -5.07
C PRO A 136 13.41 -12.52 -6.24
N GLY A 137 13.34 -12.01 -7.46
CA GLY A 137 13.39 -12.79 -8.68
C GLY A 137 12.03 -13.18 -9.28
N ASP A 138 10.91 -13.00 -8.56
CA ASP A 138 9.58 -13.30 -9.11
C ASP A 138 9.22 -12.34 -10.24
N VAL A 139 8.72 -12.89 -11.35
CA VAL A 139 8.24 -12.16 -12.52
C VAL A 139 6.74 -12.00 -12.43
N VAL A 140 6.27 -10.76 -12.41
CA VAL A 140 4.86 -10.38 -12.41
C VAL A 140 4.48 -9.87 -13.80
N ALA A 141 3.47 -10.46 -14.43
CA ALA A 141 3.03 -10.08 -15.76
C ALA A 141 1.51 -9.89 -15.84
N VAL A 142 1.08 -9.06 -16.78
CA VAL A 142 -0.32 -8.96 -17.15
C VAL A 142 -0.68 -10.16 -18.03
N ARG A 143 -1.77 -10.86 -17.66
CA ARG A 143 -2.30 -12.00 -18.43
C ARG A 143 -2.55 -11.60 -19.88
N GLU A 144 -2.21 -12.47 -20.87
CA GLU A 144 -2.36 -12.18 -22.30
C GLU A 144 -3.74 -11.63 -22.68
N LYS A 145 -4.81 -12.29 -22.24
CA LYS A 145 -6.20 -11.87 -22.51
C LYS A 145 -6.57 -10.52 -21.88
N SER A 146 -5.73 -9.98 -21.02
CA SER A 146 -5.98 -8.73 -20.26
C SER A 146 -5.06 -7.59 -20.67
N LYS A 147 -4.13 -7.82 -21.60
CA LYS A 147 -3.18 -6.80 -22.08
C LYS A 147 -3.87 -5.64 -22.79
N SER A 148 -5.01 -5.89 -23.45
CA SER A 148 -5.81 -4.89 -24.16
C SER A 148 -6.82 -4.14 -23.28
N LEU A 149 -6.79 -4.31 -21.96
CA LEU A 149 -7.71 -3.59 -21.07
C LEU A 149 -7.33 -2.11 -20.98
N GLU A 150 -8.24 -1.23 -21.42
CA GLU A 150 -8.06 0.23 -21.43
C GLU A 150 -7.64 0.79 -20.07
N SER A 151 -8.18 0.24 -18.97
CA SER A 151 -7.83 0.68 -17.62
C SER A 151 -6.37 0.43 -17.26
N ILE A 152 -5.78 -0.66 -17.75
CA ILE A 152 -4.37 -1.01 -17.56
C ILE A 152 -3.50 -0.11 -18.44
N GLU A 153 -3.85 0.05 -19.71
CA GLU A 153 -3.11 0.89 -20.65
C GLU A 153 -3.08 2.35 -20.20
N ARG A 154 -4.22 2.88 -19.78
CA ARG A 154 -4.31 4.23 -19.20
C ARG A 154 -3.46 4.39 -17.93
N SER A 155 -3.40 3.37 -17.08
CA SER A 155 -2.57 3.41 -15.87
C SER A 155 -1.09 3.40 -16.20
N LEU A 156 -0.67 2.55 -17.14
CA LEU A 156 0.73 2.44 -17.56
C LEU A 156 1.22 3.71 -18.26
N SER A 157 0.39 4.33 -19.12
CA SER A 157 0.76 5.59 -19.79
C SER A 157 0.90 6.77 -18.82
N ASN A 158 0.18 6.75 -17.68
CA ASN A 158 0.26 7.78 -16.66
C ASN A 158 1.28 7.48 -15.55
N SER A 159 1.88 6.30 -15.53
CA SER A 159 2.83 5.92 -14.51
C SER A 159 4.24 6.39 -14.90
N SER A 160 4.82 7.25 -14.09
CA SER A 160 6.21 7.71 -14.22
C SER A 160 7.11 7.20 -13.08
N HIS A 161 6.61 6.34 -12.21
CA HIS A 161 7.36 5.90 -11.04
C HIS A 161 8.32 4.78 -11.40
N VAL A 162 9.61 5.05 -11.27
CA VAL A 162 10.67 4.04 -11.36
C VAL A 162 11.17 3.76 -9.95
N TYR A 163 11.15 2.49 -9.56
CA TYR A 163 11.66 2.02 -8.27
C TYR A 163 12.85 1.09 -8.50
N GLU A 164 13.93 1.25 -7.76
CA GLU A 164 15.15 0.45 -7.91
C GLU A 164 14.94 -1.05 -7.67
N TRP A 165 13.96 -1.41 -6.83
CA TRP A 165 13.65 -2.81 -6.49
C TRP A 165 12.65 -3.49 -7.42
N ILE A 166 12.21 -2.79 -8.48
CA ILE A 166 11.24 -3.29 -9.47
C ILE A 166 11.72 -2.91 -10.85
N THR A 167 11.80 -3.87 -11.76
CA THR A 167 11.95 -3.61 -13.19
C THR A 167 10.60 -3.75 -13.87
N TRP A 168 10.37 -2.96 -14.92
CA TRP A 168 9.16 -3.02 -15.73
C TRP A 168 9.49 -2.91 -17.21
N ASN A 169 8.88 -3.77 -18.03
CA ASN A 169 8.96 -3.73 -19.47
C ASN A 169 7.54 -3.52 -20.05
N ASN A 170 7.36 -2.39 -20.75
CA ASN A 170 6.07 -2.03 -21.35
C ASN A 170 5.67 -2.93 -22.51
N ASP A 171 6.63 -3.43 -23.31
CA ASP A 171 6.35 -4.23 -24.50
C ASP A 171 5.77 -5.60 -24.13
N THR A 172 6.40 -6.24 -23.17
CA THR A 172 5.94 -7.54 -22.65
C THR A 172 4.81 -7.41 -21.62
N LYS A 173 4.57 -6.19 -21.07
CA LYS A 173 3.69 -5.91 -19.93
C LYS A 173 4.01 -6.83 -18.75
N SER A 174 5.30 -6.95 -18.45
CA SER A 174 5.85 -7.75 -17.35
C SER A 174 6.95 -7.01 -16.61
N GLY A 175 7.14 -7.35 -15.36
CA GLY A 175 8.20 -6.78 -14.52
C GLY A 175 8.70 -7.78 -13.50
N THR A 176 9.89 -7.56 -12.99
CA THR A 176 10.52 -8.42 -11.99
C THR A 176 10.62 -7.70 -10.66
N PHE A 177 10.28 -8.39 -9.57
CA PHE A 177 10.57 -7.94 -8.22
C PHE A 177 12.03 -8.30 -7.90
N VAL A 178 12.95 -7.34 -8.08
CA VAL A 178 14.40 -7.57 -8.02
C VAL A 178 14.89 -7.85 -6.62
N SER A 179 14.50 -7.00 -5.67
CA SER A 179 14.96 -7.08 -4.29
C SER A 179 13.91 -6.58 -3.30
N VAL A 180 14.09 -6.89 -2.03
CA VAL A 180 13.28 -6.30 -0.96
C VAL A 180 13.74 -4.86 -0.73
N PRO A 181 12.86 -3.85 -0.77
CA PRO A 181 13.26 -2.46 -0.63
C PRO A 181 13.86 -2.15 0.74
N ALA A 182 14.91 -1.35 0.77
CA ALA A 182 15.39 -0.74 1.99
C ALA A 182 14.40 0.32 2.50
N ARG A 183 14.46 0.66 3.81
CA ARG A 183 13.52 1.64 4.40
C ARG A 183 13.51 2.99 3.66
N LEU A 184 14.68 3.47 3.24
CA LEU A 184 14.85 4.74 2.55
C LEU A 184 14.21 4.77 1.15
N GLN A 185 14.08 3.62 0.52
CA GLN A 185 13.49 3.47 -0.81
C GLN A 185 11.94 3.49 -0.76
N ILE A 186 11.35 3.20 0.41
CA ILE A 186 9.90 3.17 0.58
C ILE A 186 9.37 4.61 0.72
N PRO A 187 8.56 5.11 -0.22
CA PRO A 187 8.17 6.52 -0.25
C PRO A 187 7.09 6.89 0.78
N GLU A 188 6.48 5.91 1.46
CA GLU A 188 5.47 6.19 2.48
C GLU A 188 6.07 6.82 3.72
N ASN A 189 5.53 8.00 4.09
CA ASN A 189 5.88 8.70 5.33
C ASN A 189 5.19 8.03 6.52
N ILE A 190 5.73 6.91 6.98
CA ILE A 190 5.23 6.12 8.12
C ILE A 190 6.35 6.03 9.16
N LYS A 191 6.01 6.33 10.42
CA LYS A 191 6.92 6.17 11.55
C LYS A 191 6.73 4.77 12.16
N GLU A 192 7.46 3.80 11.62
CA GLU A 192 7.35 2.39 11.97
C GLU A 192 7.64 2.10 13.45
N GLN A 193 8.54 2.85 14.08
CA GLN A 193 8.87 2.71 15.50
C GLN A 193 7.66 2.89 16.39
N LEU A 194 6.79 3.88 16.11
CA LEU A 194 5.57 4.10 16.86
C LEU A 194 4.58 2.93 16.75
N ILE A 195 4.61 2.21 15.62
CA ILE A 195 3.80 1.01 15.42
C ILE A 195 4.33 -0.14 16.27
N VAL A 196 5.66 -0.31 16.32
CA VAL A 196 6.31 -1.33 17.14
C VAL A 196 6.02 -1.09 18.62
N GLU A 197 6.18 0.14 19.09
CA GLU A 197 5.86 0.53 20.47
C GLU A 197 4.41 0.24 20.86
N LEU A 198 3.46 0.51 19.93
CA LEU A 198 2.04 0.24 20.16
C LEU A 198 1.73 -1.25 20.35
N TYR A 199 2.38 -2.12 19.58
CA TYR A 199 2.12 -3.57 19.64
C TYR A 199 2.89 -4.28 20.76
N ASN A 200 3.93 -3.65 21.29
CA ASN A 200 4.70 -4.18 22.43
C ASN A 200 4.13 -3.78 23.80
N LYS A 201 3.09 -2.95 23.81
CA LYS A 201 2.27 -2.65 25.01
C LYS A 201 1.21 -3.74 25.18
#